data_b5e698f96f58e808aaa99706d08bc5d0
#
_entry.id   b5e698f96f58e808aaa99706d08bc5d0
#
_cell.length_a   1.000
_cell.length_b   1.000
_cell.length_c   1.000
_cell.angle_alpha   90.00
_cell.angle_beta   90.00
_cell.angle_gamma   90.00
#
_symmetry.space_group_name_H-M   'P 1'
#
loop_
_entity.id
_entity.type
_entity.pdbx_description
1 polymer ?
#
loop_
_entity_poly.entity_id
_entity_poly.type
_entity_poly.pdbx_seq_one_letter_code
_entity_poly.pdbx_strand_id
1 'polypeptide(L)'
;KIVTDSSVTIEPEVVKELNITVVPLSVMIDSVLYSDADLEEGEFLRLMQASKNLPKTSQPPVGLFAEIFDDLGKDGSQVLAIHMSYALSGTVEAARQGASLSSADVTVLDSSYTDQALKFQVVEAARLAKEGKDLETILAHVEDVKNHTELYIGVSTLENLVKGGRIGRVT
;
A
#
# COMPACT_ATOMS: atom_id res chain seq x y z
N LYS A 1 14.80 3.19 4.31
CA LYS A 1 14.06 2.61 3.17
C LYS A 1 12.57 2.80 3.38
N ILE A 2 11.85 3.20 2.33
CA ILE A 2 10.40 3.45 2.40
C ILE A 2 9.65 2.44 1.53
N VAL A 3 8.63 1.82 2.11
CA VAL A 3 7.79 0.79 1.47
C VAL A 3 6.33 1.21 1.55
N THR A 4 5.58 0.94 0.50
CA THR A 4 4.13 1.08 0.44
C THR A 4 3.52 -0.05 -0.39
N ASP A 5 2.23 -0.03 -0.61
CA ASP A 5 1.53 -0.98 -1.48
C ASP A 5 0.96 -0.31 -2.73
N SER A 6 0.49 -1.12 -3.68
CA SER A 6 0.00 -0.64 -4.98
C SER A 6 -1.37 0.04 -4.95
N SER A 7 -2.01 0.18 -3.79
CA SER A 7 -3.20 1.04 -3.66
C SER A 7 -2.88 2.53 -3.72
N VAL A 8 -1.60 2.88 -3.61
CA VAL A 8 -1.13 4.25 -3.74
C VAL A 8 -1.22 4.72 -5.19
N THR A 9 -1.74 5.91 -5.40
CA THR A 9 -1.69 6.57 -6.71
C THR A 9 -0.48 7.47 -6.76
N ILE A 10 0.61 6.98 -7.37
CA ILE A 10 1.90 7.66 -7.40
C ILE A 10 2.54 7.50 -8.78
N GLU A 11 3.17 8.56 -9.26
CA GLU A 11 3.86 8.57 -10.54
C GLU A 11 5.13 7.69 -10.48
N PRO A 12 5.40 6.87 -11.52
CA PRO A 12 6.59 6.00 -11.53
C PRO A 12 7.91 6.75 -11.38
N GLU A 13 7.98 7.98 -11.89
CA GLU A 13 9.15 8.86 -11.78
C GLU A 13 9.44 9.24 -10.32
N VAL A 14 8.39 9.52 -9.54
CA VAL A 14 8.50 9.85 -8.12
C VAL A 14 8.95 8.63 -7.32
N VAL A 15 8.41 7.46 -7.62
CA VAL A 15 8.83 6.19 -7.01
C VAL A 15 10.32 5.96 -7.20
N LYS A 16 10.80 6.16 -8.42
CA LYS A 16 12.22 5.99 -8.76
C LYS A 16 13.11 7.05 -8.11
N GLU A 17 12.73 8.31 -8.21
CA GLU A 17 13.50 9.43 -7.67
C GLU A 17 13.68 9.35 -6.14
N LEU A 18 12.62 8.97 -5.44
CA LEU A 18 12.60 8.86 -3.98
C LEU A 18 12.94 7.46 -3.47
N ASN A 19 13.27 6.52 -4.37
CA ASN A 19 13.62 5.15 -4.04
C ASN A 19 12.56 4.46 -3.16
N ILE A 20 11.30 4.59 -3.54
CA ILE A 20 10.17 3.97 -2.86
C ILE A 20 9.98 2.55 -3.38
N THR A 21 9.77 1.59 -2.49
CA THR A 21 9.40 0.22 -2.86
C THR A 21 7.88 0.06 -2.77
N VAL A 22 7.26 -0.29 -3.88
CA VAL A 22 5.81 -0.54 -3.97
C VAL A 22 5.57 -2.04 -4.03
N VAL A 23 4.90 -2.59 -3.01
CA VAL A 23 4.54 -4.01 -2.95
C VAL A 23 3.20 -4.21 -3.65
N PRO A 24 3.12 -5.07 -4.68
CA PRO A 24 1.90 -5.21 -5.45
C PRO A 24 0.83 -6.02 -4.71
N LEU A 25 -0.40 -5.52 -4.74
CA LEU A 25 -1.61 -6.29 -4.47
C LEU A 25 -1.87 -7.26 -5.63
N SER A 26 -2.74 -8.21 -5.43
CA SER A 26 -3.20 -9.11 -6.48
C SER A 26 -4.70 -8.99 -6.68
N VAL A 27 -5.17 -9.26 -7.89
CA VAL A 27 -6.59 -9.33 -8.22
C VAL A 27 -6.89 -10.63 -8.96
N MET A 28 -7.94 -11.32 -8.52
CA MET A 28 -8.45 -12.52 -9.18
C MET A 28 -9.67 -12.16 -10.01
N ILE A 29 -9.62 -12.46 -11.30
CA ILE A 29 -10.70 -12.26 -12.27
C ILE A 29 -10.95 -13.60 -12.97
N ASP A 30 -12.15 -14.15 -12.81
CA ASP A 30 -12.54 -15.45 -13.39
C ASP A 30 -11.50 -16.57 -13.16
N SER A 31 -11.03 -16.70 -11.92
CA SER A 31 -10.05 -17.72 -11.49
C SER A 31 -8.61 -17.51 -12.01
N VAL A 32 -8.34 -16.40 -12.67
CA VAL A 32 -6.97 -15.99 -13.04
C VAL A 32 -6.47 -14.94 -12.06
N LEU A 33 -5.29 -15.17 -11.49
CA LEU A 33 -4.64 -14.25 -10.57
C LEU A 33 -3.69 -13.33 -11.34
N TYR A 34 -3.92 -12.03 -11.20
CA TYR A 34 -3.06 -10.98 -11.77
C TYR A 34 -2.35 -10.24 -10.65
N SER A 35 -1.08 -9.93 -10.84
CA SER A 35 -0.42 -8.91 -10.03
C SER A 35 -0.87 -7.52 -10.47
N ASP A 36 -1.18 -6.65 -9.52
CA ASP A 36 -1.53 -5.26 -9.82
C ASP A 36 -0.41 -4.51 -10.58
N ALA A 37 0.84 -4.92 -10.37
CA ALA A 37 2.00 -4.37 -11.07
C ALA A 37 2.08 -4.77 -12.56
N ASP A 38 1.43 -5.86 -12.95
CA ASP A 38 1.50 -6.42 -14.31
C ASP A 38 0.33 -5.97 -15.20
N LEU A 39 -0.68 -5.31 -14.64
CA LEU A 39 -1.83 -4.82 -15.37
C LEU A 39 -1.54 -3.44 -15.99
N GLU A 40 -1.70 -3.34 -17.30
CA GLU A 40 -1.58 -2.08 -18.01
C GLU A 40 -2.79 -1.17 -17.76
N GLU A 41 -2.62 0.12 -18.03
CA GLU A 41 -3.71 1.09 -17.91
C GLU A 41 -4.93 0.69 -18.74
N GLY A 42 -6.09 0.63 -18.09
CA GLY A 42 -7.36 0.22 -18.72
C GLY A 42 -7.53 -1.29 -18.89
N GLU A 43 -6.50 -2.10 -18.71
CA GLU A 43 -6.60 -3.56 -18.84
C GLU A 43 -7.49 -4.16 -17.75
N PHE A 44 -7.34 -3.74 -16.51
CA PHE A 44 -8.21 -4.18 -15.42
C PHE A 44 -9.68 -3.91 -15.73
N LEU A 45 -10.01 -2.73 -16.21
CA LEU A 45 -11.39 -2.37 -16.54
C LEU A 45 -11.95 -3.25 -17.66
N ARG A 46 -11.17 -3.52 -18.70
CA ARG A 46 -11.57 -4.44 -19.79
C ARG A 46 -11.84 -5.84 -19.28
N LEU A 47 -10.94 -6.38 -18.45
CA LEU A 47 -11.08 -7.71 -17.86
C LEU A 47 -12.30 -7.79 -16.94
N MET A 48 -12.51 -6.77 -16.12
CA MET A 48 -13.66 -6.69 -15.23
C MET A 48 -14.97 -6.63 -16.00
N GLN A 49 -15.05 -5.85 -17.06
CA GLN A 49 -16.26 -5.75 -17.91
C GLN A 49 -16.57 -7.05 -18.66
N ALA A 50 -15.54 -7.81 -19.03
CA ALA A 50 -15.70 -9.10 -19.69
C ALA A 50 -15.99 -10.25 -18.69
N SER A 51 -15.76 -10.05 -17.41
CA SER A 51 -15.97 -11.04 -16.37
C SER A 51 -17.46 -11.20 -16.00
N LYS A 52 -17.84 -12.43 -15.69
CA LYS A 52 -19.19 -12.74 -15.17
C LYS A 52 -19.30 -12.53 -13.66
N ASN A 53 -18.16 -12.49 -12.97
CA ASN A 53 -18.06 -12.40 -11.53
C ASN A 53 -17.35 -11.12 -11.10
N LEU A 54 -17.67 -10.61 -9.91
CA LEU A 54 -16.94 -9.50 -9.33
C LEU A 54 -15.47 -9.91 -9.07
N PRO A 55 -14.49 -9.14 -9.56
CA PRO A 55 -13.09 -9.36 -9.21
C PRO A 55 -12.86 -9.34 -7.70
N LYS A 56 -11.93 -10.15 -7.23
CA LYS A 56 -11.54 -10.22 -5.83
C LYS A 56 -10.09 -9.78 -5.67
N THR A 57 -9.86 -8.83 -4.81
CA THR A 57 -8.50 -8.39 -4.47
C THR A 57 -7.92 -9.24 -3.35
N SER A 58 -6.60 -9.40 -3.37
CA SER A 58 -5.85 -10.07 -2.31
C SER A 58 -4.70 -9.20 -1.84
N GLN A 59 -4.48 -9.20 -0.54
CA GLN A 59 -3.30 -8.58 0.06
C GLN A 59 -2.02 -9.32 -0.36
N PRO A 60 -0.85 -8.65 -0.35
CA PRO A 60 0.42 -9.33 -0.58
C PRO A 60 0.65 -10.43 0.46
N PRO A 61 1.29 -11.55 0.08
CA PRO A 61 1.61 -12.61 1.03
C PRO A 61 2.58 -12.15 2.13
N VAL A 62 2.42 -12.66 3.34
CA VAL A 62 3.31 -12.38 4.48
C VAL A 62 4.77 -12.70 4.13
N GLY A 63 5.02 -13.83 3.45
CA GLY A 63 6.37 -14.22 3.02
C GLY A 63 7.02 -13.21 2.06
N LEU A 64 6.25 -12.62 1.16
CA LEU A 64 6.76 -11.58 0.26
C LEU A 64 7.20 -10.34 1.04
N PHE A 65 6.44 -9.91 2.05
CA PHE A 65 6.85 -8.82 2.92
C PHE A 65 8.13 -9.13 3.66
N ALA A 66 8.26 -10.34 4.23
CA ALA A 66 9.47 -10.75 4.94
C ALA A 66 10.71 -10.71 4.03
N GLU A 67 10.60 -11.21 2.80
CA GLU A 67 11.69 -11.18 1.81
C GLU A 67 12.08 -9.75 1.43
N ILE A 68 11.10 -8.88 1.16
CA ILE A 68 11.35 -7.49 0.81
C ILE A 68 12.01 -6.75 1.97
N PHE A 69 11.54 -6.94 3.19
CA PHE A 69 12.12 -6.30 4.36
C PHE A 69 13.54 -6.77 4.65
N ASP A 70 13.81 -8.06 4.50
CA ASP A 70 15.17 -8.60 4.64
C ASP A 70 16.11 -8.02 3.59
N ASP A 71 15.68 -7.95 2.33
CA ASP A 71 16.49 -7.38 1.25
C ASP A 71 16.77 -5.88 1.47
N LEU A 72 15.77 -5.10 1.84
CA LEU A 72 15.92 -3.66 2.09
C LEU A 72 16.78 -3.35 3.32
N GLY A 73 16.73 -4.20 4.32
CA GLY A 73 17.47 -4.04 5.58
C GLY A 73 18.83 -4.71 5.64
N LYS A 74 19.25 -5.43 4.59
CA LYS A 74 20.53 -6.20 4.59
C LYS A 74 21.76 -5.34 4.76
N ASP A 75 21.72 -4.06 4.41
CA ASP A 75 22.79 -3.09 4.59
C ASP A 75 22.74 -2.36 5.94
N GLY A 76 21.89 -2.78 6.86
CA GLY A 76 21.66 -2.14 8.17
C GLY A 76 20.67 -1.00 8.15
N SER A 77 20.05 -0.69 7.01
CA SER A 77 19.02 0.35 6.91
C SER A 77 17.78 0.00 7.72
N GLN A 78 17.19 0.99 8.37
CA GLN A 78 15.84 0.90 8.89
C GLN A 78 14.82 0.93 7.74
N VAL A 79 13.71 0.21 7.89
CA VAL A 79 12.63 0.13 6.92
C VAL A 79 11.36 0.70 7.52
N LEU A 80 10.74 1.65 6.84
CA LEU A 80 9.44 2.21 7.18
C LEU A 80 8.43 1.82 6.11
N ALA A 81 7.44 1.03 6.49
CA ALA A 81 6.37 0.56 5.60
C ALA A 81 5.06 1.26 5.97
N ILE A 82 4.49 1.99 5.01
CA ILE A 82 3.25 2.76 5.17
C ILE A 82 2.23 2.18 4.20
N HIS A 83 1.16 1.62 4.74
CA HIS A 83 0.18 0.86 3.97
C HIS A 83 -1.23 1.42 4.06
N MET A 84 -2.07 0.98 3.12
CA MET A 84 -3.49 1.32 3.10
C MET A 84 -4.20 0.90 4.39
N SER A 85 -5.32 1.58 4.67
CA SER A 85 -6.12 1.37 5.87
C SER A 85 -6.50 -0.10 6.10
N TYR A 86 -6.36 -0.56 7.33
CA TYR A 86 -6.83 -1.90 7.76
C TYR A 86 -8.35 -2.07 7.57
N ALA A 87 -9.10 -0.98 7.56
CA ALA A 87 -10.54 -1.01 7.32
C ALA A 87 -10.90 -1.48 5.89
N LEU A 88 -9.98 -1.28 4.93
CA LEU A 88 -10.16 -1.66 3.53
C LEU A 88 -9.52 -3.01 3.19
N SER A 89 -8.41 -3.36 3.84
CA SER A 89 -7.60 -4.52 3.47
C SER A 89 -6.78 -5.04 4.64
N GLY A 90 -6.45 -6.33 4.62
CA GLY A 90 -5.51 -6.96 5.54
C GLY A 90 -4.03 -6.70 5.22
N THR A 91 -3.71 -5.82 4.26
CA THR A 91 -2.33 -5.56 3.82
C THR A 91 -1.42 -5.08 4.95
N VAL A 92 -1.86 -4.12 5.75
CA VAL A 92 -1.04 -3.61 6.87
C VAL A 92 -0.75 -4.70 7.90
N GLU A 93 -1.68 -5.59 8.16
CA GLU A 93 -1.48 -6.71 9.07
C GLU A 93 -0.52 -7.77 8.49
N ALA A 94 -0.64 -8.06 7.19
CA ALA A 94 0.32 -8.92 6.50
C ALA A 94 1.74 -8.33 6.55
N ALA A 95 1.88 -7.03 6.40
CA ALA A 95 3.16 -6.33 6.54
C ALA A 95 3.72 -6.43 7.98
N ARG A 96 2.87 -6.29 9.00
CA ARG A 96 3.29 -6.46 10.41
C ARG A 96 3.78 -7.88 10.69
N GLN A 97 3.08 -8.89 10.18
CA GLN A 97 3.52 -10.28 10.30
C GLN A 97 4.83 -10.52 9.54
N GLY A 98 4.98 -9.98 8.34
CA GLY A 98 6.23 -10.04 7.59
C GLY A 98 7.39 -9.37 8.32
N ALA A 99 7.14 -8.23 8.95
CA ALA A 99 8.12 -7.52 9.77
C ALA A 99 8.58 -8.36 10.96
N SER A 100 7.67 -9.08 11.61
CA SER A 100 8.02 -9.97 12.74
C SER A 100 8.85 -11.19 12.33
N LEU A 101 8.75 -11.62 11.07
CA LEU A 101 9.56 -12.71 10.51
C LEU A 101 10.89 -12.24 9.93
N SER A 102 11.02 -10.94 9.67
CA SER A 102 12.23 -10.35 9.10
C SER A 102 13.29 -10.11 10.19
N SER A 103 14.57 -10.21 9.81
CA SER A 103 15.69 -9.81 10.65
C SER A 103 16.00 -8.31 10.59
N ALA A 104 15.36 -7.57 9.68
CA ALA A 104 15.53 -6.12 9.53
C ALA A 104 14.79 -5.34 10.63
N ASP A 105 15.22 -4.10 10.86
CA ASP A 105 14.53 -3.15 11.73
C ASP A 105 13.40 -2.47 10.94
N VAL A 106 12.19 -2.99 11.09
CA VAL A 106 11.01 -2.59 10.32
C VAL A 106 9.98 -1.93 11.23
N THR A 107 9.52 -0.76 10.82
CA THR A 107 8.34 -0.08 11.42
C THR A 107 7.21 -0.11 10.39
N VAL A 108 6.04 -0.59 10.80
CA VAL A 108 4.85 -0.64 9.94
C VAL A 108 3.79 0.33 10.45
N LEU A 109 3.31 1.21 9.56
CA LEU A 109 2.25 2.17 9.84
C LEU A 109 0.99 1.85 9.04
N ASP A 110 -0.14 1.94 9.71
CA ASP A 110 -1.44 2.08 9.06
C ASP A 110 -1.66 3.56 8.71
N SER A 111 -1.73 3.87 7.43
CA SER A 111 -1.96 5.25 6.98
C SER A 111 -3.35 5.77 7.32
N SER A 112 -4.30 4.91 7.62
CA SER A 112 -5.74 5.16 7.71
C SER A 112 -6.40 5.58 6.40
N TYR A 113 -5.66 5.58 5.30
CA TYR A 113 -6.08 6.05 3.98
C TYR A 113 -5.69 5.05 2.88
N THR A 114 -5.89 5.47 1.66
CA THR A 114 -5.45 4.84 0.42
C THR A 114 -5.22 5.93 -0.63
N ASP A 115 -4.90 5.57 -1.86
CA ASP A 115 -4.84 6.46 -3.02
C ASP A 115 -3.93 7.69 -2.80
N GLN A 116 -4.40 8.90 -3.10
CA GLN A 116 -3.62 10.13 -2.97
C GLN A 116 -3.31 10.47 -1.51
N ALA A 117 -4.21 10.19 -0.59
CA ALA A 117 -3.98 10.44 0.83
C ALA A 117 -2.85 9.55 1.40
N LEU A 118 -2.72 8.32 0.91
CA LEU A 118 -1.57 7.46 1.20
C LEU A 118 -0.30 8.02 0.57
N LYS A 119 -0.36 8.49 -0.67
CA LYS A 119 0.78 9.11 -1.37
C LYS A 119 1.38 10.26 -0.56
N PHE A 120 0.58 11.13 0.01
CA PHE A 120 1.11 12.26 0.78
C PHE A 120 2.02 11.81 1.91
N GLN A 121 1.63 10.79 2.66
CA GLN A 121 2.45 10.25 3.74
C GLN A 121 3.73 9.58 3.22
N VAL A 122 3.61 8.78 2.17
CA VAL A 122 4.73 8.02 1.57
C VAL A 122 5.78 8.94 0.97
N VAL A 123 5.36 9.93 0.20
CA VAL A 123 6.26 10.90 -0.45
C VAL A 123 6.99 11.75 0.58
N GLU A 124 6.29 12.25 1.59
CA GLU A 124 6.93 13.04 2.64
C GLU A 124 7.92 12.23 3.47
N ALA A 125 7.58 10.98 3.80
CA ALA A 125 8.52 10.08 4.48
C ALA A 125 9.77 9.82 3.62
N ALA A 126 9.60 9.54 2.34
CA ALA A 126 10.71 9.27 1.42
C ALA A 126 11.59 10.52 1.19
N ARG A 127 10.99 11.70 1.08
CA ARG A 127 11.72 12.97 0.95
C ARG A 127 12.59 13.22 2.18
N LEU A 128 12.04 13.07 3.38
CA LEU A 128 12.80 13.25 4.63
C LEU A 128 13.89 12.20 4.81
N ALA A 129 13.62 10.94 4.41
CA ALA A 129 14.64 9.89 4.42
C ALA A 129 15.81 10.22 3.48
N LYS A 130 15.53 10.76 2.29
CA LYS A 130 16.54 11.20 1.32
C LYS A 130 17.37 12.36 1.86
N GLU A 131 16.77 13.23 2.68
CA GLU A 131 17.46 14.33 3.37
C GLU A 131 18.31 13.86 4.58
N GLY A 132 18.26 12.56 4.92
CA GLY A 132 19.00 11.98 6.03
C GLY A 132 18.37 12.18 7.41
N LYS A 133 17.09 12.51 7.47
CA LYS A 133 16.36 12.63 8.75
C LYS A 133 16.24 11.25 9.43
N ASP A 134 16.20 11.24 10.75
CA ASP A 134 16.03 10.02 11.52
C ASP A 134 14.58 9.53 11.52
N LEU A 135 14.38 8.28 11.95
CA LEU A 135 13.07 7.64 11.94
C LEU A 135 12.05 8.39 12.81
N GLU A 136 12.45 8.84 14.00
CA GLU A 136 11.58 9.59 14.94
C GLU A 136 11.04 10.87 14.29
N THR A 137 11.91 11.64 13.63
CA THR A 137 11.53 12.86 12.90
C THR A 137 10.57 12.53 11.76
N ILE A 138 10.82 11.47 10.99
CA ILE A 138 9.96 11.03 9.90
C ILE A 138 8.60 10.61 10.42
N LEU A 139 8.54 9.80 11.47
CA LEU A 139 7.28 9.33 12.07
C LEU A 139 6.42 10.50 12.57
N ALA A 140 7.03 11.48 13.23
CA ALA A 140 6.31 12.67 13.70
C ALA A 140 5.73 13.49 12.54
N HIS A 141 6.48 13.62 11.44
CA HIS A 141 6.01 14.35 10.25
C HIS A 141 4.89 13.59 9.52
N VAL A 142 5.01 12.27 9.38
CA VAL A 142 3.96 11.43 8.78
C VAL A 142 2.66 11.52 9.58
N GLU A 143 2.73 11.50 10.91
CA GLU A 143 1.57 11.66 11.77
C GLU A 143 0.93 13.05 11.59
N ASP A 144 1.72 14.11 11.46
CA ASP A 144 1.23 15.44 11.18
C ASP A 144 0.52 15.53 9.82
N VAL A 145 1.11 14.94 8.78
CA VAL A 145 0.49 14.85 7.44
C VAL A 145 -0.84 14.11 7.52
N LYS A 146 -0.88 12.97 8.22
CA LYS A 146 -2.09 12.18 8.43
C LYS A 146 -3.20 12.99 9.08
N ASN A 147 -2.88 13.74 10.13
CA ASN A 147 -3.84 14.53 10.88
C ASN A 147 -4.36 15.77 10.12
N HIS A 148 -3.66 16.19 9.06
CA HIS A 148 -4.06 17.30 8.20
C HIS A 148 -4.56 16.84 6.83
N THR A 149 -4.86 15.56 6.67
CA THR A 149 -5.37 14.97 5.42
C THR A 149 -6.81 14.55 5.57
N GLU A 150 -7.61 14.79 4.55
CA GLU A 150 -8.96 14.26 4.39
C GLU A 150 -9.08 13.61 3.01
N LEU A 151 -9.70 12.44 2.94
CA LEU A 151 -9.93 11.72 1.70
C LEU A 151 -11.42 11.53 1.48
N TYR A 152 -11.92 12.04 0.35
CA TYR A 152 -13.30 11.88 -0.09
C TYR A 152 -13.34 10.92 -1.28
N ILE A 153 -14.12 9.86 -1.16
CA ILE A 153 -14.29 8.86 -2.22
C ILE A 153 -15.75 8.90 -2.66
N GLY A 154 -15.98 9.32 -3.91
CA GLY A 154 -17.30 9.29 -4.54
C GLY A 154 -17.48 8.03 -5.36
N VAL A 155 -18.61 7.35 -5.20
CA VAL A 155 -18.98 6.18 -6.00
C VAL A 155 -20.35 6.38 -6.63
N SER A 156 -20.53 5.90 -7.86
CA SER A 156 -21.82 5.96 -8.57
C SER A 156 -22.86 4.99 -7.99
N THR A 157 -22.39 3.89 -7.37
CA THR A 157 -23.23 2.88 -6.73
C THR A 157 -22.47 2.22 -5.58
N LEU A 158 -23.18 1.78 -4.56
CA LEU A 158 -22.63 1.03 -3.43
C LEU A 158 -22.60 -0.48 -3.65
N GLU A 159 -23.12 -0.96 -4.79
CA GLU A 159 -23.32 -2.38 -5.05
C GLU A 159 -22.04 -3.21 -4.88
N ASN A 160 -20.94 -2.77 -5.48
CA ASN A 160 -19.67 -3.49 -5.41
C ASN A 160 -19.04 -3.44 -4.01
N LEU A 161 -19.21 -2.34 -3.29
CA LEU A 161 -18.75 -2.23 -1.90
C LEU A 161 -19.51 -3.19 -0.97
N VAL A 162 -20.82 -3.34 -1.19
CA VAL A 162 -21.66 -4.30 -0.46
C VAL A 162 -21.23 -5.74 -0.78
N LYS A 163 -21.15 -6.09 -2.07
CA LYS A 163 -20.73 -7.43 -2.52
C LYS A 163 -19.32 -7.79 -2.05
N GLY A 164 -18.42 -6.82 -2.01
CA GLY A 164 -17.04 -6.98 -1.54
C GLY A 164 -16.89 -6.96 -0.02
N GLY A 165 -17.95 -6.69 0.74
CA GLY A 165 -17.93 -6.67 2.20
C GLY A 165 -17.19 -5.49 2.84
N ARG A 166 -16.98 -4.39 2.10
CA ARG A 166 -16.29 -3.19 2.60
C ARG A 166 -17.22 -2.15 3.23
N ILE A 167 -18.51 -2.21 2.96
CA ILE A 167 -19.51 -1.38 3.68
C ILE A 167 -19.60 -1.82 5.14
N GLY A 168 -19.62 -0.84 6.03
CA GLY A 168 -19.63 -1.05 7.47
C GLY A 168 -18.25 -1.11 8.12
N ARG A 169 -17.19 -1.18 7.31
CA ARG A 169 -15.79 -1.08 7.81
C ARG A 169 -15.19 0.33 7.62
N VAL A 170 -15.76 1.10 6.72
CA VAL A 170 -15.25 2.43 6.30
C VAL A 170 -16.05 3.57 6.91
N THR A 171 -17.15 3.26 7.57
CA THR A 171 -18.02 4.24 8.25
C THR A 171 -17.58 4.52 9.67
#